data_f51205aae3e19ebc246b81ac0f383538
#
_entry.id   f51205aae3e19ebc246b81ac0f383538
#
_cell.length_a   1.000
_cell.length_b   1.000
_cell.length_c   1.000
_cell.angle_alpha   90.00
_cell.angle_beta   90.00
_cell.angle_gamma   90.00
#
_symmetry.space_group_name_H-M   'P 1'
#
loop_
_entity.id
_entity.type
_entity.pdbx_description
1 polymer ?
#
loop_
_entity_poly.entity_id
_entity_poly.type
_entity_poly.pdbx_seq_one_letter_code
_entity_poly.pdbx_strand_id
1 'polypeptide(L)'
;MSRMGAMLNPAASVPGADPVGNSGASPAVAAQHWAMESFTRMYSPYQFNPLNLNPLRDLLAACVDFEALHHCGEVKLFLCATNVRSGKVRIFDNASMSVDAVMASACLPHLFQAVEIDGEHYWDGGYMGNPVLFPLFYQTDTRDVVVVMVNQIRRDKLPRTPVEIADRVNEISFNSSLMREMRAVEFVSRMLTEGWLKPERARRMRQVLVHLIRADEVMGTLAAATKISTDARFLGGLRDRGRACATDWLRQHRGDIGVRGSVDLRREFLD
;
A
#
# COMPACT_ATOMS: atom_id res chain seq x y z
N MET A 1 -23.36 -11.39 1.10
CA MET A 1 -21.88 -11.29 1.17
C MET A 1 -21.22 -12.33 2.10
N SER A 2 -21.85 -12.73 3.21
CA SER A 2 -21.25 -13.69 4.19
C SER A 2 -21.04 -15.13 3.67
N ARG A 3 -21.85 -15.64 2.77
CA ARG A 3 -21.78 -17.05 2.32
C ARG A 3 -20.65 -17.34 1.31
N MET A 4 -20.26 -16.37 0.52
CA MET A 4 -19.21 -16.57 -0.50
C MET A 4 -17.79 -16.46 0.10
N GLY A 5 -17.61 -15.64 1.14
CA GLY A 5 -16.35 -15.54 1.87
C GLY A 5 -16.00 -16.80 2.68
N ALA A 6 -17.01 -17.49 3.21
CA ALA A 6 -16.82 -18.71 3.98
C ALA A 6 -16.32 -19.91 3.14
N MET A 7 -16.59 -19.93 1.84
CA MET A 7 -16.11 -20.98 0.93
C MET A 7 -14.64 -20.81 0.53
N LEU A 8 -14.07 -19.59 0.65
CA LEU A 8 -12.70 -19.28 0.23
C LEU A 8 -11.70 -19.21 1.39
N ASN A 9 -12.14 -19.36 2.63
CA ASN A 9 -11.29 -19.24 3.80
C ASN A 9 -11.42 -20.44 4.77
N PRO A 10 -10.70 -21.54 4.54
CA PRO A 10 -10.76 -22.72 5.41
C PRO A 10 -10.19 -22.46 6.82
N ALA A 11 -9.46 -21.35 7.06
CA ALA A 11 -8.97 -20.99 8.40
C ALA A 11 -10.06 -20.45 9.34
N ALA A 12 -11.23 -20.05 8.81
CA ALA A 12 -12.34 -19.50 9.58
C ALA A 12 -13.06 -20.56 10.47
N SER A 13 -12.73 -21.84 10.30
CA SER A 13 -13.45 -22.97 10.96
C SER A 13 -12.67 -23.66 12.08
N VAL A 14 -11.50 -23.16 12.51
CA VAL A 14 -10.71 -23.76 13.61
C VAL A 14 -11.02 -23.05 14.92
N PRO A 15 -11.78 -23.68 15.86
CA PRO A 15 -12.04 -23.08 17.18
C PRO A 15 -10.74 -23.01 18.00
N GLY A 16 -10.37 -21.82 18.47
CA GLY A 16 -9.25 -21.63 19.39
C GLY A 16 -7.93 -21.16 18.76
N ALA A 17 -7.88 -20.89 17.46
CA ALA A 17 -6.72 -20.23 16.85
C ALA A 17 -6.70 -18.74 17.23
N ASP A 18 -5.58 -18.26 17.74
CA ASP A 18 -5.35 -16.81 17.88
C ASP A 18 -5.48 -16.17 16.49
N PRO A 19 -6.43 -15.25 16.27
CA PRO A 19 -6.77 -14.78 14.92
C PRO A 19 -5.64 -14.03 14.23
N VAL A 20 -4.58 -13.69 14.95
CA VAL A 20 -3.42 -12.95 14.41
C VAL A 20 -2.08 -13.63 14.74
N GLY A 21 -2.04 -14.51 15.74
CA GLY A 21 -0.78 -14.99 16.35
C GLY A 21 -0.17 -16.26 15.76
N ASN A 22 -0.87 -17.04 14.95
CA ASN A 22 -0.36 -18.33 14.45
C ASN A 22 -0.80 -18.65 13.02
N SER A 23 -0.66 -17.70 12.13
CA SER A 23 -0.95 -17.87 10.70
C SER A 23 0.25 -18.35 9.89
N GLY A 24 1.00 -19.32 10.43
CA GLY A 24 1.61 -20.31 9.57
C GLY A 24 0.46 -20.94 8.79
N ALA A 25 0.36 -20.62 7.51
CA ALA A 25 -0.77 -21.06 6.69
C ALA A 25 -0.97 -22.56 6.89
N SER A 26 -2.16 -22.99 7.29
CA SER A 26 -2.46 -24.42 7.34
C SER A 26 -2.12 -25.03 5.97
N PRO A 27 -1.72 -26.32 5.88
CA PRO A 27 -1.42 -26.95 4.59
C PRO A 27 -2.53 -26.75 3.54
N ALA A 28 -3.78 -26.67 3.99
CA ALA A 28 -4.94 -26.41 3.13
C ALA A 28 -4.94 -24.97 2.56
N VAL A 29 -4.62 -23.97 3.37
CA VAL A 29 -4.51 -22.57 2.93
C VAL A 29 -3.33 -22.40 1.99
N ALA A 30 -2.19 -23.04 2.28
CA ALA A 30 -1.03 -23.02 1.39
C ALA A 30 -1.35 -23.69 0.02
N ALA A 31 -2.04 -24.84 0.03
CA ALA A 31 -2.45 -25.53 -1.19
C ALA A 31 -3.45 -24.68 -2.01
N GLN A 32 -4.41 -24.02 -1.35
CA GLN A 32 -5.37 -23.14 -2.01
C GLN A 32 -4.68 -21.91 -2.63
N HIS A 33 -3.73 -21.32 -1.93
CA HIS A 33 -2.93 -20.20 -2.45
C HIS A 33 -2.12 -20.64 -3.67
N TRP A 34 -1.45 -21.78 -3.59
CA TRP A 34 -0.70 -22.35 -4.71
C TRP A 34 -1.58 -22.66 -5.92
N ALA A 35 -2.76 -23.25 -5.69
CA ALA A 35 -3.72 -23.51 -6.75
C ALA A 35 -4.22 -22.21 -7.42
N MET A 36 -4.53 -21.18 -6.63
CA MET A 36 -4.95 -19.87 -7.13
C MET A 36 -3.84 -19.19 -7.90
N GLU A 37 -2.60 -19.21 -7.39
CA GLU A 37 -1.44 -18.65 -8.08
C GLU A 37 -1.16 -19.39 -9.41
N SER A 38 -1.24 -20.71 -9.41
CA SER A 38 -1.09 -21.52 -10.61
C SER A 38 -2.20 -21.21 -11.63
N PHE A 39 -3.43 -21.10 -11.17
CA PHE A 39 -4.58 -20.75 -12.02
C PHE A 39 -4.41 -19.37 -12.66
N THR A 40 -4.03 -18.35 -11.89
CA THR A 40 -3.84 -16.98 -12.38
C THR A 40 -2.60 -16.82 -13.28
N ARG A 41 -1.67 -17.76 -13.25
CA ARG A 41 -0.56 -17.85 -14.22
C ARG A 41 -0.96 -18.51 -15.54
N MET A 42 -1.95 -19.41 -15.50
CA MET A 42 -2.43 -20.13 -16.67
C MET A 42 -3.53 -19.39 -17.43
N TYR A 43 -4.37 -18.67 -16.72
CA TYR A 43 -5.52 -17.97 -17.27
C TYR A 43 -5.46 -16.48 -16.93
N SER A 44 -5.64 -15.63 -17.95
CA SER A 44 -5.76 -14.19 -17.75
C SER A 44 -7.15 -13.81 -17.23
N PRO A 45 -7.32 -12.67 -16.56
CA PRO A 45 -8.64 -12.18 -16.13
C PRO A 45 -9.59 -11.97 -17.31
N TYR A 46 -9.09 -11.75 -18.51
CA TYR A 46 -9.91 -11.67 -19.73
C TYR A 46 -10.52 -13.01 -20.12
N GLN A 47 -9.91 -14.14 -19.70
CA GLN A 47 -10.39 -15.49 -19.99
C GLN A 47 -11.36 -16.00 -18.90
N PHE A 48 -11.04 -15.82 -17.63
CA PHE A 48 -11.87 -16.36 -16.54
C PHE A 48 -12.97 -15.41 -16.06
N ASN A 49 -12.87 -14.11 -16.35
CA ASN A 49 -13.88 -13.10 -16.04
C ASN A 49 -14.13 -12.18 -17.27
N PRO A 50 -14.64 -12.73 -18.38
CA PRO A 50 -14.82 -11.99 -19.63
C PRO A 50 -15.83 -10.86 -19.50
N LEU A 51 -16.79 -10.97 -18.57
CA LEU A 51 -17.78 -9.93 -18.28
C LEU A 51 -17.26 -8.82 -17.35
N ASN A 52 -16.01 -8.92 -16.92
CA ASN A 52 -15.38 -7.96 -15.99
C ASN A 52 -16.20 -7.67 -14.73
N LEU A 53 -16.80 -8.71 -14.16
CA LEU A 53 -17.61 -8.58 -12.96
C LEU A 53 -16.70 -8.26 -11.76
N ASN A 54 -16.97 -7.12 -11.12
CA ASN A 54 -16.24 -6.70 -9.93
C ASN A 54 -17.19 -6.04 -8.92
N PRO A 55 -17.70 -6.79 -7.92
CA PRO A 55 -18.63 -6.26 -6.92
C PRO A 55 -18.10 -5.10 -6.09
N LEU A 56 -16.76 -4.91 -6.03
CA LEU A 56 -16.15 -3.77 -5.34
C LEU A 56 -16.55 -2.45 -6.00
N ARG A 57 -16.74 -2.44 -7.33
CA ARG A 57 -17.17 -1.25 -8.07
C ARG A 57 -18.54 -0.75 -7.57
N ASP A 58 -19.50 -1.65 -7.48
CA ASP A 58 -20.86 -1.32 -7.04
C ASP A 58 -20.86 -0.85 -5.58
N LEU A 59 -20.07 -1.51 -4.73
CA LEU A 59 -19.91 -1.13 -3.34
C LEU A 59 -19.31 0.27 -3.20
N LEU A 60 -18.27 0.60 -3.95
CA LEU A 60 -17.65 1.94 -3.93
C LEU A 60 -18.62 3.01 -4.41
N ALA A 61 -19.35 2.76 -5.51
CA ALA A 61 -20.34 3.68 -6.02
C ALA A 61 -21.48 3.94 -5.02
N ALA A 62 -21.83 2.94 -4.19
CA ALA A 62 -22.88 3.07 -3.18
C ALA A 62 -22.38 3.74 -1.88
N CYS A 63 -21.09 3.66 -1.55
CA CYS A 63 -20.54 4.10 -0.26
C CYS A 63 -19.82 5.45 -0.32
N VAL A 64 -19.37 5.89 -1.51
CA VAL A 64 -18.56 7.10 -1.68
C VAL A 64 -19.32 8.13 -2.51
N ASP A 65 -19.49 9.31 -1.95
CA ASP A 65 -20.01 10.48 -2.66
C ASP A 65 -18.83 11.20 -3.36
N PHE A 66 -18.63 10.86 -4.64
CA PHE A 66 -17.55 11.41 -5.44
C PHE A 66 -17.78 12.91 -5.77
N GLU A 67 -19.04 13.35 -5.87
CA GLU A 67 -19.36 14.76 -6.09
C GLU A 67 -18.96 15.62 -4.87
N ALA A 68 -19.30 15.16 -3.66
CA ALA A 68 -18.86 15.82 -2.44
C ALA A 68 -17.32 15.84 -2.34
N LEU A 69 -16.66 14.77 -2.78
CA LEU A 69 -15.21 14.67 -2.79
C LEU A 69 -14.54 15.67 -3.73
N HIS A 70 -15.10 15.89 -4.92
CA HIS A 70 -14.60 16.89 -5.89
C HIS A 70 -14.60 18.31 -5.31
N HIS A 71 -15.57 18.63 -4.46
CA HIS A 71 -15.73 19.93 -3.84
C HIS A 71 -15.06 20.05 -2.45
N CYS A 72 -14.42 18.96 -1.96
CA CYS A 72 -13.77 18.96 -0.66
C CYS A 72 -12.49 19.79 -0.69
N GLY A 73 -12.49 20.92 0.03
CA GLY A 73 -11.31 21.79 0.20
C GLY A 73 -10.46 21.47 1.43
N GLU A 74 -10.99 20.70 2.39
CA GLU A 74 -10.32 20.43 3.67
C GLU A 74 -9.29 19.30 3.57
N VAL A 75 -9.57 18.28 2.75
CA VAL A 75 -8.72 17.10 2.59
C VAL A 75 -8.33 16.94 1.13
N LYS A 76 -7.03 16.88 0.87
CA LYS A 76 -6.47 16.55 -0.44
C LYS A 76 -6.18 15.05 -0.51
N LEU A 77 -6.81 14.38 -1.46
CA LEU A 77 -6.59 12.96 -1.73
C LEU A 77 -5.73 12.81 -2.99
N PHE A 78 -4.82 11.85 -2.94
CA PHE A 78 -4.02 11.45 -4.09
C PHE A 78 -4.02 9.94 -4.17
N LEU A 79 -4.54 9.39 -5.26
CA LEU A 79 -4.39 8.00 -5.63
C LEU A 79 -3.47 7.89 -6.84
N CYS A 80 -2.79 6.76 -6.98
CA CYS A 80 -2.00 6.50 -8.16
C CYS A 80 -2.41 5.20 -8.83
N ALA A 81 -2.26 5.17 -10.16
CA ALA A 81 -2.37 3.96 -10.96
C ALA A 81 -1.21 3.90 -11.96
N THR A 82 -0.89 2.70 -12.42
CA THR A 82 0.17 2.46 -13.40
C THR A 82 -0.43 2.35 -14.78
N ASN A 83 -0.07 3.25 -15.70
CA ASN A 83 -0.48 3.15 -17.10
C ASN A 83 0.18 1.92 -17.75
N VAL A 84 -0.62 1.03 -18.28
CA VAL A 84 -0.17 -0.28 -18.79
C VAL A 84 0.75 -0.14 -20.00
N ARG A 85 0.48 0.84 -20.89
CA ARG A 85 1.22 1.02 -22.14
C ARG A 85 2.57 1.69 -21.91
N SER A 86 2.60 2.70 -21.06
CA SER A 86 3.80 3.54 -20.88
C SER A 86 4.64 3.15 -19.65
N GLY A 87 4.08 2.37 -18.72
CA GLY A 87 4.68 2.10 -17.41
C GLY A 87 4.77 3.33 -16.51
N LYS A 88 4.13 4.45 -16.87
CA LYS A 88 4.17 5.69 -16.08
C LYS A 88 3.08 5.70 -15.02
N VAL A 89 3.38 6.38 -13.91
CA VAL A 89 2.37 6.64 -12.88
C VAL A 89 1.39 7.73 -13.36
N ARG A 90 0.10 7.52 -13.12
CA ARG A 90 -0.93 8.57 -13.18
C ARG A 90 -1.41 8.86 -11.76
N ILE A 91 -1.50 10.13 -11.41
CA ILE A 91 -2.06 10.59 -10.15
C ILE A 91 -3.48 11.06 -10.39
N PHE A 92 -4.37 10.66 -9.51
CA PHE A 92 -5.73 11.15 -9.41
C PHE A 92 -5.84 11.97 -8.12
N ASP A 93 -6.18 13.24 -8.25
CA ASP A 93 -6.48 14.16 -7.15
C ASP A 93 -8.00 14.25 -6.91
N ASN A 94 -8.43 15.12 -6.00
CA ASN A 94 -9.86 15.30 -5.74
C ASN A 94 -10.67 15.57 -7.01
N ALA A 95 -10.19 16.43 -7.91
CA ALA A 95 -10.91 16.82 -9.12
C ALA A 95 -11.06 15.67 -10.15
N SER A 96 -10.11 14.73 -10.16
CA SER A 96 -10.08 13.59 -11.08
C SER A 96 -10.48 12.26 -10.42
N MET A 97 -10.86 12.30 -9.15
CA MET A 97 -11.26 11.12 -8.39
C MET A 97 -12.58 10.56 -8.91
N SER A 98 -12.62 9.25 -9.12
CA SER A 98 -13.82 8.53 -9.59
C SER A 98 -13.79 7.08 -9.12
N VAL A 99 -14.91 6.38 -9.28
CA VAL A 99 -14.94 4.92 -9.03
C VAL A 99 -13.84 4.23 -9.83
N ASP A 100 -13.66 4.61 -11.10
CA ASP A 100 -12.65 4.01 -11.97
C ASP A 100 -11.23 4.32 -11.52
N ALA A 101 -10.95 5.51 -11.00
CA ALA A 101 -9.67 5.87 -10.42
C ALA A 101 -9.33 4.99 -9.21
N VAL A 102 -10.29 4.75 -8.31
CA VAL A 102 -10.11 3.86 -7.16
C VAL A 102 -9.92 2.41 -7.61
N MET A 103 -10.74 1.95 -8.57
CA MET A 103 -10.61 0.61 -9.12
C MET A 103 -9.27 0.39 -9.82
N ALA A 104 -8.78 1.38 -10.56
CA ALA A 104 -7.47 1.36 -11.23
C ALA A 104 -6.33 1.27 -10.21
N SER A 105 -6.41 2.07 -9.14
CA SER A 105 -5.41 2.09 -8.06
C SER A 105 -5.27 0.75 -7.32
N ALA A 106 -6.30 -0.11 -7.36
CA ALA A 106 -6.33 -1.43 -6.72
C ALA A 106 -6.41 -2.60 -7.73
N CYS A 107 -6.16 -2.34 -9.02
CA CYS A 107 -6.30 -3.32 -10.08
C CYS A 107 -5.08 -4.23 -10.17
N LEU A 108 -5.13 -5.39 -9.52
CA LEU A 108 -4.09 -6.42 -9.61
C LEU A 108 -4.17 -7.13 -10.98
N PRO A 109 -3.10 -7.11 -11.80
CA PRO A 109 -3.12 -7.58 -13.21
C PRO A 109 -3.51 -9.04 -13.41
N HIS A 110 -3.21 -9.89 -12.43
CA HIS A 110 -3.50 -11.32 -12.50
C HIS A 110 -4.92 -11.67 -12.03
N LEU A 111 -5.65 -10.72 -11.42
CA LEU A 111 -6.99 -10.95 -10.87
C LEU A 111 -8.07 -10.17 -11.60
N PHE A 112 -7.76 -9.00 -12.15
CA PHE A 112 -8.72 -8.10 -12.76
C PHE A 112 -8.25 -7.62 -14.13
N GLN A 113 -9.19 -7.39 -15.04
CA GLN A 113 -8.92 -6.70 -16.29
C GLN A 113 -8.45 -5.28 -16.00
N ALA A 114 -7.56 -4.74 -16.86
CA ALA A 114 -7.10 -3.36 -16.73
C ALA A 114 -8.29 -2.39 -16.78
N VAL A 115 -8.27 -1.38 -15.92
CA VAL A 115 -9.32 -0.37 -15.89
C VAL A 115 -9.05 0.67 -16.95
N GLU A 116 -10.04 0.92 -17.82
CA GLU A 116 -9.95 1.95 -18.85
C GLU A 116 -10.42 3.29 -18.31
N ILE A 117 -9.60 4.34 -18.48
CA ILE A 117 -9.92 5.73 -18.14
C ILE A 117 -9.35 6.63 -19.26
N ASP A 118 -10.19 7.41 -19.91
CA ASP A 118 -9.82 8.32 -20.98
C ASP A 118 -9.09 7.63 -22.17
N GLY A 119 -9.48 6.40 -22.51
CA GLY A 119 -8.88 5.60 -23.59
C GLY A 119 -7.53 4.99 -23.26
N GLU A 120 -7.05 5.11 -22.02
CA GLU A 120 -5.85 4.50 -21.50
C GLU A 120 -6.19 3.43 -20.45
N HIS A 121 -5.31 2.42 -20.31
CA HIS A 121 -5.53 1.28 -19.43
C HIS A 121 -4.59 1.33 -18.23
N TYR A 122 -5.12 0.99 -17.05
CA TYR A 122 -4.41 1.14 -15.79
C TYR A 122 -4.44 -0.13 -14.94
N TRP A 123 -3.33 -0.39 -14.28
CA TRP A 123 -3.15 -1.36 -13.20
C TRP A 123 -2.85 -0.66 -11.88
N ASP A 124 -2.78 -1.42 -10.82
CA ASP A 124 -2.45 -1.01 -9.46
C ASP A 124 -1.28 -0.02 -9.42
N GLY A 125 -1.47 1.05 -8.67
CA GLY A 125 -0.45 2.10 -8.50
C GLY A 125 0.80 1.61 -7.81
N GLY A 126 0.70 0.58 -6.98
CA GLY A 126 1.81 0.01 -6.22
C GLY A 126 2.99 -0.47 -7.07
N TYR A 127 2.80 -0.76 -8.35
CA TYR A 127 3.90 -1.10 -9.25
C TYR A 127 4.85 0.07 -9.53
N MET A 128 4.34 1.30 -9.52
CA MET A 128 5.16 2.50 -9.81
C MET A 128 5.32 3.42 -8.60
N GLY A 129 4.41 3.37 -7.63
CA GLY A 129 4.44 4.21 -6.43
C GLY A 129 3.73 3.59 -5.24
N ASN A 130 4.48 3.20 -4.20
CA ASN A 130 3.92 2.58 -3.00
C ASN A 130 4.59 3.14 -1.72
N PRO A 131 4.20 4.35 -1.30
CA PRO A 131 3.35 5.35 -1.95
C PRO A 131 4.11 6.22 -2.97
N VAL A 132 3.37 7.03 -3.72
CA VAL A 132 3.91 8.17 -4.47
C VAL A 132 3.84 9.40 -3.57
N LEU A 133 4.97 10.01 -3.25
CA LEU A 133 5.06 11.13 -2.31
C LEU A 133 5.13 12.50 -2.96
N PHE A 134 5.60 12.59 -4.19
CA PHE A 134 5.81 13.88 -4.85
C PHE A 134 4.56 14.78 -4.93
N PRO A 135 3.30 14.28 -5.03
CA PRO A 135 2.14 15.16 -5.00
C PRO A 135 2.02 15.91 -3.68
N LEU A 136 2.38 15.26 -2.56
CA LEU A 136 2.39 15.89 -1.25
C LEU A 136 3.39 17.05 -1.18
N PHE A 137 4.55 16.90 -1.83
CA PHE A 137 5.59 17.94 -1.82
C PHE A 137 5.23 19.15 -2.66
N TYR A 138 4.51 18.96 -3.77
CA TYR A 138 4.20 20.04 -4.72
C TYR A 138 2.81 20.64 -4.54
N GLN A 139 1.86 19.88 -3.98
CA GLN A 139 0.45 20.28 -3.96
C GLN A 139 -0.08 20.51 -2.54
N THR A 140 0.75 20.38 -1.51
CA THR A 140 0.38 20.67 -0.12
C THR A 140 1.40 21.61 0.53
N ASP A 141 1.01 22.24 1.64
CA ASP A 141 1.90 23.12 2.43
C ASP A 141 2.51 22.43 3.63
N THR A 142 2.18 21.16 3.89
CA THR A 142 2.73 20.42 5.01
C THR A 142 4.22 20.11 4.82
N ARG A 143 4.95 20.12 5.92
CA ARG A 143 6.32 19.61 5.99
C ARG A 143 6.36 18.16 6.48
N ASP A 144 5.34 17.78 7.23
CA ASP A 144 5.27 16.46 7.86
C ASP A 144 4.62 15.46 6.92
N VAL A 145 5.28 14.33 6.72
CA VAL A 145 4.77 13.21 5.96
C VAL A 145 4.81 11.97 6.82
N VAL A 146 3.63 11.45 7.18
CA VAL A 146 3.50 10.21 7.94
C VAL A 146 3.25 9.06 6.97
N VAL A 147 4.19 8.13 6.91
CA VAL A 147 4.06 6.91 6.11
C VAL A 147 3.59 5.77 7.00
N VAL A 148 2.45 5.18 6.69
CA VAL A 148 1.96 3.97 7.35
C VAL A 148 2.45 2.76 6.55
N MET A 149 3.40 2.02 7.12
CA MET A 149 4.05 0.90 6.45
C MET A 149 3.34 -0.41 6.75
N VAL A 150 2.85 -1.05 5.70
CA VAL A 150 2.20 -2.38 5.77
C VAL A 150 3.19 -3.49 5.42
N ASN A 151 4.15 -3.24 4.52
CA ASN A 151 5.15 -4.21 4.13
C ASN A 151 6.48 -3.93 4.85
N GLN A 152 7.13 -4.99 5.32
CA GLN A 152 8.46 -4.88 5.92
C GLN A 152 9.53 -4.54 4.87
N ILE A 153 10.46 -3.66 5.22
CA ILE A 153 11.66 -3.41 4.42
C ILE A 153 12.67 -4.53 4.67
N ARG A 154 12.91 -4.83 5.93
CA ARG A 154 13.91 -5.82 6.36
C ARG A 154 13.24 -7.12 6.81
N ARG A 155 13.80 -8.24 6.39
CA ARG A 155 13.49 -9.58 6.92
C ARG A 155 14.78 -10.22 7.42
N ASP A 156 14.77 -10.66 8.65
CA ASP A 156 15.94 -11.35 9.25
C ASP A 156 16.09 -12.77 8.72
N LYS A 157 14.97 -13.44 8.42
CA LYS A 157 14.98 -14.80 7.90
C LYS A 157 15.16 -14.81 6.38
N LEU A 158 16.17 -15.54 5.92
CA LEU A 158 16.38 -15.76 4.48
C LEU A 158 15.27 -16.68 3.92
N PRO A 159 14.57 -16.29 2.84
CA PRO A 159 13.58 -17.13 2.18
C PRO A 159 14.27 -18.35 1.53
N ARG A 160 13.72 -19.54 1.72
CA ARG A 160 14.30 -20.79 1.21
C ARG A 160 13.33 -21.61 0.37
N THR A 161 12.03 -21.43 0.55
CA THR A 161 11.01 -22.10 -0.25
C THR A 161 10.62 -21.25 -1.46
N PRO A 162 10.12 -21.83 -2.55
CA PRO A 162 9.65 -21.09 -3.72
C PRO A 162 8.62 -20.02 -3.36
N VAL A 163 7.70 -20.30 -2.44
CA VAL A 163 6.68 -19.35 -1.97
C VAL A 163 7.32 -18.21 -1.21
N GLU A 164 8.19 -18.48 -0.23
CA GLU A 164 8.90 -17.43 0.52
C GLU A 164 9.75 -16.54 -0.39
N ILE A 165 10.38 -17.13 -1.43
CA ILE A 165 11.17 -16.39 -2.41
C ILE A 165 10.27 -15.48 -3.24
N ALA A 166 9.15 -16.00 -3.75
CA ALA A 166 8.19 -15.22 -4.54
C ALA A 166 7.60 -14.06 -3.72
N ASP A 167 7.21 -14.31 -2.48
CA ASP A 167 6.71 -13.29 -1.55
C ASP A 167 7.77 -12.20 -1.31
N ARG A 168 9.03 -12.60 -1.10
CA ARG A 168 10.10 -11.62 -0.86
C ARG A 168 10.43 -10.79 -2.10
N VAL A 169 10.46 -11.39 -3.28
CA VAL A 169 10.65 -10.68 -4.55
C VAL A 169 9.53 -9.64 -4.74
N ASN A 170 8.30 -10.03 -4.45
CA ASN A 170 7.14 -9.13 -4.53
C ASN A 170 7.27 -7.95 -3.54
N GLU A 171 7.62 -8.21 -2.27
CA GLU A 171 7.85 -7.16 -1.27
C GLU A 171 8.97 -6.18 -1.68
N ILE A 172 10.10 -6.71 -2.16
CA ILE A 172 11.21 -5.88 -2.64
C ILE A 172 10.76 -5.00 -3.80
N SER A 173 9.99 -5.56 -4.74
CA SER A 173 9.47 -4.82 -5.89
C SER A 173 8.55 -3.68 -5.46
N PHE A 174 7.59 -3.95 -4.56
CA PHE A 174 6.68 -2.93 -4.04
C PHE A 174 7.38 -1.87 -3.18
N ASN A 175 8.38 -2.25 -2.38
CA ASN A 175 9.13 -1.31 -1.57
C ASN A 175 10.14 -0.48 -2.38
N SER A 176 10.50 -0.91 -3.59
CA SER A 176 11.52 -0.25 -4.41
C SER A 176 11.19 1.21 -4.74
N SER A 177 9.91 1.53 -4.92
CA SER A 177 9.45 2.90 -5.18
C SER A 177 9.63 3.77 -3.93
N LEU A 178 9.22 3.29 -2.76
CA LEU A 178 9.42 3.99 -1.47
C LEU A 178 10.90 4.24 -1.21
N MET A 179 11.75 3.25 -1.44
CA MET A 179 13.21 3.40 -1.27
C MET A 179 13.79 4.51 -2.16
N ARG A 180 13.31 4.64 -3.41
CA ARG A 180 13.73 5.72 -4.31
C ARG A 180 13.24 7.09 -3.85
N GLU A 181 11.97 7.18 -3.43
CA GLU A 181 11.40 8.43 -2.90
C GLU A 181 12.14 8.89 -1.64
N MET A 182 12.39 7.99 -0.69
CA MET A 182 13.09 8.31 0.56
C MET A 182 14.55 8.72 0.32
N ARG A 183 15.22 8.09 -0.66
CA ARG A 183 16.56 8.51 -1.08
C ARG A 183 16.57 9.92 -1.64
N ALA A 184 15.55 10.28 -2.43
CA ALA A 184 15.43 11.64 -2.96
C ALA A 184 15.17 12.65 -1.83
N VAL A 185 14.29 12.33 -0.89
CA VAL A 185 13.99 13.18 0.29
C VAL A 185 15.24 13.38 1.15
N GLU A 186 15.98 12.30 1.43
CA GLU A 186 17.24 12.40 2.21
C GLU A 186 18.27 13.27 1.50
N PHE A 187 18.47 13.07 0.20
CA PHE A 187 19.43 13.85 -0.58
C PHE A 187 19.10 15.35 -0.55
N VAL A 188 17.84 15.72 -0.73
CA VAL A 188 17.40 17.13 -0.62
C VAL A 188 17.59 17.66 0.80
N SER A 189 17.22 16.89 1.81
CA SER A 189 17.40 17.27 3.22
C SER A 189 18.86 17.55 3.53
N ARG A 190 19.78 16.70 3.04
CA ARG A 190 21.22 16.85 3.21
C ARG A 190 21.76 18.09 2.50
N MET A 191 21.34 18.34 1.26
CA MET A 191 21.73 19.58 0.54
C MET A 191 21.33 20.84 1.30
N LEU A 192 20.18 20.83 1.98
CA LEU A 192 19.69 21.94 2.79
C LEU A 192 20.50 22.09 4.09
N THR A 193 20.76 20.99 4.78
CA THR A 193 21.44 21.01 6.10
C THR A 193 22.94 21.24 6.01
N GLU A 194 23.60 20.72 4.97
CA GLU A 194 25.04 20.88 4.76
C GLU A 194 25.40 22.18 3.98
N GLY A 195 24.38 22.99 3.62
CA GLY A 195 24.63 24.28 3.00
C GLY A 195 25.15 24.23 1.56
N TRP A 196 24.87 23.13 0.81
CA TRP A 196 25.31 22.98 -0.58
C TRP A 196 24.60 23.92 -1.55
N LEU A 197 23.48 24.50 -1.11
CA LEU A 197 22.66 25.40 -1.92
C LEU A 197 22.91 26.85 -1.54
N LYS A 198 22.92 27.73 -2.54
CA LYS A 198 22.87 29.19 -2.29
C LYS A 198 21.60 29.53 -1.52
N PRO A 199 21.63 30.52 -0.59
CA PRO A 199 20.49 30.86 0.27
C PRO A 199 19.19 31.11 -0.50
N GLU A 200 19.26 31.75 -1.68
CA GLU A 200 18.08 32.06 -2.50
C GLU A 200 17.41 30.78 -3.04
N ARG A 201 18.19 29.73 -3.33
CA ARG A 201 17.66 28.42 -3.79
C ARG A 201 17.17 27.60 -2.62
N ALA A 202 17.90 27.59 -1.51
CA ALA A 202 17.50 26.88 -0.31
C ALA A 202 16.13 27.32 0.21
N ARG A 203 15.82 28.64 0.15
CA ARG A 203 14.50 29.19 0.55
C ARG A 203 13.34 28.70 -0.30
N ARG A 204 13.59 28.22 -1.53
CA ARG A 204 12.57 27.68 -2.44
C ARG A 204 12.34 26.19 -2.23
N MET A 205 13.20 25.52 -1.47
CA MET A 205 13.09 24.11 -1.19
C MET A 205 12.52 23.91 0.22
N ARG A 206 11.71 22.89 0.37
CA ARG A 206 11.10 22.55 1.66
C ARG A 206 11.80 21.33 2.23
N GLN A 207 12.23 21.42 3.48
CA GLN A 207 12.67 20.26 4.22
C GLN A 207 11.45 19.45 4.63
N VAL A 208 11.40 18.19 4.22
CA VAL A 208 10.35 17.24 4.56
C VAL A 208 10.72 16.52 5.85
N LEU A 209 9.77 16.46 6.78
CA LEU A 209 9.90 15.74 8.05
C LEU A 209 9.16 14.41 7.91
N VAL A 210 9.90 13.33 7.82
CA VAL A 210 9.32 12.01 7.60
C VAL A 210 9.10 11.28 8.92
N HIS A 211 7.95 10.65 9.02
CA HIS A 211 7.51 9.84 10.14
C HIS A 211 7.06 8.47 9.65
N LEU A 212 7.35 7.41 10.40
CA LEU A 212 6.93 6.06 10.07
C LEU A 212 6.08 5.46 11.18
N ILE A 213 4.90 4.97 10.81
CA ILE A 213 4.10 4.08 11.66
C ILE A 213 4.26 2.67 11.10
N ARG A 214 4.72 1.74 11.93
CA ARG A 214 5.09 0.37 11.53
C ARG A 214 4.40 -0.67 12.41
N ALA A 215 4.13 -1.83 11.82
CA ALA A 215 3.61 -2.99 12.52
C ALA A 215 4.42 -4.26 12.14
N ASP A 216 5.75 -4.11 12.02
CA ASP A 216 6.66 -5.14 11.48
C ASP A 216 6.53 -6.48 12.22
N GLU A 217 6.42 -6.48 13.56
CA GLU A 217 6.28 -7.68 14.38
C GLU A 217 5.05 -8.52 14.01
N VAL A 218 3.95 -7.84 13.66
CA VAL A 218 2.70 -8.51 13.28
C VAL A 218 2.70 -8.86 11.80
N MET A 219 3.02 -7.88 10.95
CA MET A 219 2.95 -8.05 9.50
C MET A 219 3.95 -9.08 9.00
N GLY A 220 5.11 -9.23 9.65
CA GLY A 220 6.12 -10.21 9.31
C GLY A 220 5.73 -11.67 9.57
N THR A 221 4.71 -11.90 10.40
CA THR A 221 4.19 -13.24 10.68
C THR A 221 3.07 -13.65 9.73
N LEU A 222 2.50 -12.69 8.98
CA LEU A 222 1.38 -12.94 8.08
C LEU A 222 1.87 -13.49 6.73
N ALA A 223 1.27 -14.57 6.28
CA ALA A 223 1.48 -15.08 4.93
C ALA A 223 0.79 -14.20 3.88
N ALA A 224 1.31 -14.16 2.64
CA ALA A 224 0.71 -13.40 1.54
C ALA A 224 -0.76 -13.78 1.28
N ALA A 225 -1.11 -15.05 1.48
CA ALA A 225 -2.49 -15.55 1.40
C ALA A 225 -3.47 -14.82 2.33
N THR A 226 -3.01 -14.24 3.44
CA THR A 226 -3.88 -13.50 4.36
C THR A 226 -4.37 -12.17 3.79
N LYS A 227 -3.73 -11.63 2.75
CA LYS A 227 -4.11 -10.37 2.09
C LYS A 227 -5.49 -10.44 1.44
N ILE A 228 -5.95 -11.64 1.09
CA ILE A 228 -7.29 -11.87 0.50
C ILE A 228 -8.32 -12.38 1.53
N SER A 229 -7.95 -12.45 2.81
CA SER A 229 -8.86 -12.91 3.86
C SER A 229 -10.02 -11.93 4.08
N THR A 230 -11.24 -12.45 4.09
CA THR A 230 -12.46 -11.70 4.40
C THR A 230 -13.01 -12.04 5.79
N ASP A 231 -12.25 -12.78 6.61
CA ASP A 231 -12.68 -13.14 7.96
C ASP A 231 -12.76 -11.90 8.86
N ALA A 232 -13.95 -11.65 9.42
CA ALA A 232 -14.22 -10.45 10.21
C ALA A 232 -13.41 -10.39 11.52
N ARG A 233 -13.08 -11.55 12.15
CA ARG A 233 -12.28 -11.59 13.37
C ARG A 233 -10.83 -11.26 13.05
N PHE A 234 -10.31 -11.84 11.95
CA PHE A 234 -8.97 -11.54 11.46
C PHE A 234 -8.82 -10.05 11.14
N LEU A 235 -9.75 -9.47 10.37
CA LEU A 235 -9.75 -8.04 10.04
C LEU A 235 -9.91 -7.16 11.30
N GLY A 236 -10.75 -7.58 12.24
CA GLY A 236 -10.90 -6.93 13.54
C GLY A 236 -9.58 -6.93 14.34
N GLY A 237 -8.89 -8.05 14.37
CA GLY A 237 -7.58 -8.19 15.01
C GLY A 237 -6.52 -7.28 14.38
N LEU A 238 -6.47 -7.20 13.04
CA LEU A 238 -5.56 -6.27 12.32
C LEU A 238 -5.86 -4.80 12.64
N ARG A 239 -7.15 -4.43 12.66
CA ARG A 239 -7.57 -3.08 13.06
C ARG A 239 -7.08 -2.71 14.46
N ASP A 240 -7.26 -3.62 15.42
CA ASP A 240 -6.91 -3.35 16.82
C ASP A 240 -5.38 -3.27 16.99
N ARG A 241 -4.62 -4.08 16.27
CA ARG A 241 -3.16 -3.98 16.19
C ARG A 241 -2.71 -2.66 15.57
N GLY A 242 -3.31 -2.25 14.44
CA GLY A 242 -3.01 -0.97 13.81
C GLY A 242 -3.27 0.22 14.74
N ARG A 243 -4.39 0.19 15.50
CA ARG A 243 -4.70 1.19 16.51
C ARG A 243 -3.66 1.23 17.63
N ALA A 244 -3.22 0.07 18.13
CA ALA A 244 -2.18 0.00 19.15
C ALA A 244 -0.87 0.62 18.65
N CYS A 245 -0.38 0.21 17.47
CA CYS A 245 0.83 0.76 16.85
C CYS A 245 0.74 2.29 16.67
N ALA A 246 -0.38 2.80 16.17
CA ALA A 246 -0.58 4.23 15.99
C ALA A 246 -0.64 4.99 17.32
N THR A 247 -1.28 4.41 18.35
CA THR A 247 -1.36 5.00 19.69
C THR A 247 0.02 5.08 20.34
N ASP A 248 0.82 4.03 20.22
CA ASP A 248 2.17 3.98 20.78
C ASP A 248 3.09 4.96 20.04
N TRP A 249 2.98 5.03 18.71
CA TRP A 249 3.71 6.00 17.92
C TRP A 249 3.34 7.44 18.32
N LEU A 250 2.05 7.77 18.46
CA LEU A 250 1.60 9.09 18.88
C LEU A 250 2.09 9.45 20.29
N ARG A 251 2.13 8.49 21.20
CA ARG A 251 2.65 8.73 22.56
C ARG A 251 4.13 9.12 22.53
N GLN A 252 4.91 8.54 21.63
CA GLN A 252 6.35 8.77 21.55
C GLN A 252 6.72 9.98 20.67
N HIS A 253 5.98 10.23 19.59
CA HIS A 253 6.40 11.13 18.52
C HIS A 253 5.45 12.29 18.22
N ARG A 254 4.34 12.45 18.96
CA ARG A 254 3.43 13.59 18.74
C ARG A 254 4.14 14.94 18.86
N GLY A 255 5.11 15.05 19.76
CA GLY A 255 5.90 16.27 19.96
C GLY A 255 6.96 16.53 18.86
N ASP A 256 7.22 15.55 18.00
CA ASP A 256 8.16 15.69 16.89
C ASP A 256 7.49 16.33 15.65
N ILE A 257 6.15 16.22 15.53
CA ILE A 257 5.38 16.75 14.41
C ILE A 257 5.58 18.27 14.30
N GLY A 258 5.93 18.77 13.14
CA GLY A 258 6.26 20.16 12.86
C GLY A 258 7.65 20.60 13.32
N VAL A 259 8.36 19.77 14.07
CA VAL A 259 9.69 20.09 14.65
C VAL A 259 10.81 19.32 13.96
N ARG A 260 10.69 17.99 13.92
CA ARG A 260 11.71 17.10 13.32
C ARG A 260 11.10 15.79 12.85
N GLY A 261 11.71 15.13 11.89
CA GLY A 261 11.32 13.76 11.51
C GLY A 261 11.54 12.77 12.66
N SER A 262 10.67 11.75 12.77
CA SER A 262 10.80 10.70 13.78
C SER A 262 11.65 9.52 13.32
N VAL A 263 12.22 9.58 12.10
CA VAL A 263 13.05 8.52 11.52
C VAL A 263 14.33 9.08 10.93
N ASP A 264 15.42 8.36 11.12
CA ASP A 264 16.68 8.59 10.41
C ASP A 264 16.59 7.93 9.04
N LEU A 265 16.37 8.75 8.01
CA LEU A 265 16.16 8.28 6.63
C LEU A 265 17.37 7.52 6.08
N ARG A 266 18.57 7.93 6.46
CA ARG A 266 19.80 7.31 5.99
C ARG A 266 19.91 5.89 6.52
N ARG A 267 19.83 5.75 7.84
CA ARG A 267 19.91 4.46 8.52
C ARG A 267 18.78 3.49 8.10
N GLU A 268 17.59 4.05 7.81
CA GLU A 268 16.42 3.23 7.51
C GLU A 268 16.35 2.79 6.06
N PHE A 269 16.77 3.64 5.11
CA PHE A 269 16.50 3.43 3.68
C PHE A 269 17.76 3.37 2.80
N LEU A 270 18.96 3.73 3.31
CA LEU A 270 20.15 3.85 2.49
C LEU A 270 21.31 2.94 2.93
N ASP A 271 21.54 2.81 4.23
CA ASP A 271 22.58 1.97 4.84
C ASP A 271 22.04 0.57 5.13
#